data_9426ad9935f65bcd8e950dac35f665e5
#
_entry.id   9426ad9935f65bcd8e950dac35f665e5
#
_cell.length_a   1.000
_cell.length_b   1.000
_cell.length_c   1.000
_cell.angle_alpha   90.00
_cell.angle_beta   90.00
_cell.angle_gamma   90.00
#
_symmetry.space_group_name_H-M   'P 1'
#
loop_
_entity.id
_entity.type
_entity.pdbx_description
1 polymer ?
#
loop_
_entity_poly.entity_id
_entity_poly.type
_entity_poly.pdbx_seq_one_letter_code
_entity_poly.pdbx_strand_id
1 'polypeptide(L)'
;LCVGMHRTNQFTECDGMLGNNSNLVPGAAGDTSGSLYPRRGIKNIIMADGPAGLRLQPVFKTDKQGNLLPGGEMIGGYPAAFNSSYTNENSDTYYQYCTSIPIGWSLAQSWSPELLESVGTLIGREMAAFGVDLWLAPALNIHRNPLCGRNFEYYSEDPLISGKCAAAITRGVQSCSGKGVTIKHFAANSQEDNRYFSNSH
;
A
#
# COMPACT_ATOMS: atom_id res chain seq x y z
N LEU A 1 12.62 -2.66 17.06
CA LEU A 1 12.61 -1.35 16.40
C LEU A 1 11.70 -1.27 15.17
N CYS A 2 11.24 -2.39 14.64
CA CYS A 2 10.39 -2.47 13.46
C CYS A 2 9.07 -3.19 13.75
N VAL A 3 8.46 -2.92 14.88
CA VAL A 3 7.12 -3.43 15.17
C VAL A 3 6.13 -2.40 14.65
N GLY A 4 5.34 -2.78 13.66
CA GLY A 4 4.24 -1.95 13.20
C GLY A 4 3.28 -1.66 14.35
N MET A 5 2.84 -0.43 14.48
CA MET A 5 1.84 -0.08 15.49
C MET A 5 0.50 -0.71 15.11
N HIS A 6 -0.05 -1.52 16.00
CA HIS A 6 -1.45 -1.88 15.95
C HIS A 6 -2.31 -0.68 16.35
N ARG A 7 -3.30 -0.37 15.54
CA ARG A 7 -4.34 0.56 15.91
C ARG A 7 -5.14 -0.05 17.06
N THR A 8 -4.92 0.45 18.27
CA THR A 8 -5.70 0.08 19.45
C THR A 8 -7.05 0.77 19.43
N ASN A 9 -7.88 0.51 18.44
CA ASN A 9 -9.28 0.90 18.49
C ASN A 9 -10.11 -0.30 18.91
N GLN A 10 -10.94 -0.11 19.91
CA GLN A 10 -11.86 -1.10 20.49
C GLN A 10 -12.97 -1.55 19.52
N PHE A 11 -12.70 -1.63 18.23
CA PHE A 11 -13.69 -1.99 17.23
C PHE A 11 -13.29 -3.27 16.51
N THR A 12 -13.99 -4.32 16.91
CA THR A 12 -14.42 -5.48 16.14
C THR A 12 -13.34 -6.37 15.49
N GLU A 13 -13.68 -7.61 15.39
CA GLU A 13 -13.01 -8.77 14.75
C GLU A 13 -12.45 -8.55 13.34
N CYS A 14 -12.42 -7.31 12.83
CA CYS A 14 -11.82 -6.89 11.56
C CYS A 14 -10.40 -6.32 11.70
N ASP A 15 -9.79 -6.36 12.87
CA ASP A 15 -8.45 -5.82 13.16
C ASP A 15 -7.29 -6.48 12.37
N GLY A 16 -7.61 -7.41 11.50
CA GLY A 16 -6.64 -8.08 10.63
C GLY A 16 -6.75 -7.70 9.15
N MET A 17 -7.56 -6.73 8.77
CA MET A 17 -7.62 -6.29 7.37
C MET A 17 -6.39 -5.48 7.01
N LEU A 18 -5.61 -6.01 6.08
CA LEU A 18 -4.48 -5.32 5.46
C LEU A 18 -4.92 -3.94 4.95
N GLY A 19 -4.27 -2.89 5.42
CA GLY A 19 -4.42 -1.57 4.85
C GLY A 19 -5.17 -0.55 5.71
N ASN A 20 -5.22 -0.71 7.03
CA ASN A 20 -5.83 0.29 7.91
C ASN A 20 -5.18 0.36 9.30
N ASN A 21 -3.86 0.26 9.36
CA ASN A 21 -3.12 0.17 10.61
C ASN A 21 -2.28 1.42 10.94
N SER A 22 -2.34 2.48 10.12
CA SER A 22 -1.68 3.74 10.43
C SER A 22 -2.65 4.76 11.02
N ASN A 23 -2.21 5.44 12.07
CA ASN A 23 -2.94 6.59 12.63
C ASN A 23 -2.50 7.93 12.00
N LEU A 24 -1.44 7.92 11.18
CA LEU A 24 -0.88 9.13 10.57
C LEU A 24 -1.37 9.36 9.15
N VAL A 25 -1.53 8.26 8.38
CA VAL A 25 -2.08 8.30 7.02
C VAL A 25 -3.23 7.32 6.94
N PRO A 26 -4.48 7.80 6.90
CA PRO A 26 -5.66 6.94 6.88
C PRO A 26 -5.64 5.96 5.71
N GLY A 27 -5.87 4.68 6.00
CA GLY A 27 -5.84 3.60 5.00
C GLY A 27 -4.45 3.04 4.67
N ALA A 28 -3.38 3.58 5.21
CA ALA A 28 -2.05 2.99 5.04
C ALA A 28 -1.95 1.63 5.76
N ALA A 29 -1.13 0.74 5.22
CA ALA A 29 -0.97 -0.63 5.71
C ALA A 29 -0.41 -0.70 7.13
N GLY A 30 0.38 0.29 7.51
CA GLY A 30 0.95 0.42 8.84
C GLY A 30 2.02 1.49 8.91
N ASP A 31 2.50 1.72 10.13
CA ASP A 31 3.64 2.57 10.39
C ASP A 31 4.54 1.98 11.48
N THR A 32 5.77 2.46 11.55
CA THR A 32 6.68 2.12 12.64
C THR A 32 6.38 2.96 13.87
N SER A 33 6.87 2.55 15.05
CA SER A 33 6.63 3.32 16.27
C SER A 33 7.26 4.72 16.22
N GLY A 34 6.43 5.76 16.17
CA GLY A 34 6.84 7.16 16.23
C GLY A 34 7.39 7.61 17.59
N SER A 35 7.31 6.77 18.62
CA SER A 35 7.74 7.12 19.99
C SER A 35 9.25 7.37 20.15
N LEU A 36 10.05 6.89 19.20
CA LEU A 36 11.50 7.05 19.22
C LEU A 36 11.98 8.33 18.52
N TYR A 37 11.15 8.94 17.70
CA TYR A 37 11.55 10.15 16.95
C TYR A 37 11.94 11.31 17.87
N PRO A 38 11.14 11.70 18.88
CA PRO A 38 11.49 12.80 19.76
C PRO A 38 12.75 12.54 20.61
N ARG A 39 13.04 11.25 20.89
CA ARG A 39 14.15 10.85 21.77
C ARG A 39 15.45 10.56 21.05
N ARG A 40 15.37 10.05 19.81
CA ARG A 40 16.50 9.45 19.09
C ARG A 40 16.64 9.95 17.65
N GLY A 41 15.77 10.82 17.17
CA GLY A 41 15.74 11.28 15.79
C GLY A 41 15.37 10.20 14.77
N ILE A 42 14.76 9.09 15.20
CA ILE A 42 14.34 7.99 14.33
C ILE A 42 12.93 8.29 13.82
N LYS A 43 12.84 8.73 12.56
CA LYS A 43 11.57 9.04 11.88
C LYS A 43 10.67 7.80 11.84
N ASN A 44 9.36 8.04 12.01
CA ASN A 44 8.35 7.05 11.70
C ASN A 44 8.31 6.76 10.20
N ILE A 45 8.16 5.51 9.80
CA ILE A 45 8.09 5.08 8.40
C ILE A 45 6.68 4.56 8.14
N ILE A 46 6.01 5.17 7.18
CA ILE A 46 4.63 4.85 6.80
C ILE A 46 4.64 3.97 5.56
N MET A 47 3.90 2.86 5.63
CA MET A 47 3.83 1.85 4.57
C MET A 47 2.42 1.82 3.97
N ALA A 48 2.32 1.90 2.65
CA ALA A 48 1.06 1.73 1.93
C ALA A 48 1.12 0.53 0.99
N ASP A 49 0.02 -0.21 0.93
CA ASP A 49 -0.14 -1.32 -0.01
C ASP A 49 -0.64 -0.82 -1.38
N GLY A 50 -0.81 -1.71 -2.33
CA GLY A 50 -1.49 -1.48 -3.60
C GLY A 50 -0.60 -1.60 -4.82
N PRO A 51 -0.31 -2.83 -5.32
CA PRO A 51 0.44 -3.03 -6.58
C PRO A 51 -0.20 -2.42 -7.83
N ALA A 52 -1.51 -2.12 -7.78
CA ALA A 52 -2.25 -1.44 -8.85
C ALA A 52 -2.50 0.06 -8.54
N GLY A 53 -1.65 0.69 -7.76
CA GLY A 53 -1.75 2.06 -7.27
C GLY A 53 -1.79 2.11 -5.74
N LEU A 54 -1.38 3.22 -5.14
CA LEU A 54 -1.43 3.37 -3.69
C LEU A 54 -2.85 3.13 -3.16
N ARG A 55 -2.96 2.29 -2.14
CA ARG A 55 -4.24 2.01 -1.49
C ARG A 55 -4.30 2.73 -0.16
N LEU A 56 -4.94 3.87 -0.17
CA LEU A 56 -5.23 4.70 1.00
C LEU A 56 -6.76 4.85 1.15
N GLN A 57 -7.19 5.36 2.28
CA GLN A 57 -8.58 5.71 2.50
C GLN A 57 -8.92 6.97 1.68
N PRO A 58 -9.83 6.89 0.69
CA PRO A 58 -10.03 7.99 -0.25
C PRO A 58 -10.56 9.28 0.40
N VAL A 59 -11.36 9.13 1.46
CA VAL A 59 -11.97 10.24 2.19
C VAL A 59 -11.86 9.98 3.68
N PHE A 60 -11.42 10.96 4.43
CA PHE A 60 -11.42 10.90 5.90
C PHE A 60 -11.86 12.25 6.49
N LYS A 61 -12.26 12.21 7.75
CA LYS A 61 -12.63 13.41 8.51
C LYS A 61 -11.78 13.55 9.75
N THR A 62 -11.54 14.81 10.14
CA THR A 62 -10.96 15.14 11.44
C THR A 62 -11.92 16.04 12.22
N ASP A 63 -11.76 16.06 13.54
CA ASP A 63 -12.32 17.15 14.34
C ASP A 63 -11.55 18.46 14.08
N LYS A 64 -12.00 19.56 14.69
CA LYS A 64 -11.35 20.86 14.55
C LYS A 64 -9.98 20.95 15.26
N GLN A 65 -9.60 19.95 16.01
CA GLN A 65 -8.30 19.78 16.64
C GLN A 65 -7.35 18.92 15.78
N GLY A 66 -7.83 18.37 14.65
CA GLY A 66 -7.05 17.54 13.76
C GLY A 66 -7.03 16.04 14.10
N ASN A 67 -7.82 15.58 15.09
CA ASN A 67 -7.92 14.16 15.40
C ASN A 67 -8.79 13.43 14.40
N LEU A 68 -8.36 12.25 13.95
CA LEU A 68 -9.10 11.43 13.00
C LEU A 68 -10.43 10.96 13.59
N LEU A 69 -11.50 11.14 12.82
CA LEU A 69 -12.84 10.70 13.15
C LEU A 69 -13.14 9.34 12.47
N PRO A 70 -13.89 8.44 13.17
CA PRO A 70 -14.30 7.16 12.59
C PRO A 70 -15.16 7.31 11.33
N GLY A 71 -14.99 6.41 10.39
CA GLY A 71 -15.76 6.37 9.13
C GLY A 71 -14.87 6.59 7.90
N GLY A 72 -15.40 6.19 6.74
CA GLY A 72 -14.68 6.27 5.47
C GLY A 72 -13.69 5.12 5.23
N GLU A 73 -13.47 4.25 6.19
CA GLU A 73 -12.65 3.05 6.03
C GLU A 73 -13.25 2.12 4.96
N MET A 74 -12.39 1.55 4.12
CA MET A 74 -12.84 0.64 3.06
C MET A 74 -13.16 -0.75 3.63
N ILE A 75 -14.43 -1.10 3.68
CA ILE A 75 -14.92 -2.40 4.14
C ILE A 75 -15.58 -3.13 2.98
N GLY A 76 -15.06 -4.29 2.61
CA GLY A 76 -15.61 -5.07 1.49
C GLY A 76 -15.66 -4.33 0.16
N GLY A 77 -14.76 -3.37 -0.07
CA GLY A 77 -14.71 -2.54 -1.28
C GLY A 77 -15.57 -1.28 -1.25
N TYR A 78 -16.28 -1.03 -0.17
CA TYR A 78 -17.13 0.17 0.01
C TYR A 78 -16.65 1.01 1.19
N PRO A 79 -16.72 2.35 1.10
CA PRO A 79 -16.39 3.21 2.23
C PRO A 79 -17.46 3.09 3.32
N ALA A 80 -17.03 2.93 4.56
CA ALA A 80 -17.90 2.99 5.72
C ALA A 80 -18.55 4.38 5.83
N ALA A 81 -19.81 4.44 6.20
CA ALA A 81 -20.50 5.70 6.41
C ALA A 81 -19.90 6.48 7.60
N PHE A 82 -19.78 7.78 7.44
CA PHE A 82 -19.49 8.67 8.57
C PHE A 82 -20.72 8.87 9.44
N ASN A 83 -20.48 9.11 10.72
CA ASN A 83 -21.57 9.49 11.61
C ASN A 83 -22.21 10.82 11.14
N SER A 84 -23.53 10.88 11.07
CA SER A 84 -24.29 12.07 10.64
C SER A 84 -24.07 13.30 11.54
N SER A 85 -23.56 13.11 12.77
CA SER A 85 -23.19 14.21 13.66
C SER A 85 -21.92 14.96 13.22
N TYR A 86 -21.14 14.44 12.27
CA TYR A 86 -19.96 15.10 11.74
C TYR A 86 -20.34 16.09 10.64
N THR A 87 -20.65 17.31 11.04
CA THR A 87 -21.03 18.43 10.17
C THR A 87 -19.81 19.27 9.81
N ASN A 88 -19.93 20.16 8.82
CA ASN A 88 -18.85 21.08 8.47
C ASN A 88 -18.48 22.08 9.59
N GLU A 89 -19.37 22.24 10.57
CA GLU A 89 -19.10 23.10 11.73
C GLU A 89 -18.14 22.46 12.72
N ASN A 90 -18.22 21.14 12.90
CA ASN A 90 -17.44 20.41 13.91
C ASN A 90 -16.37 19.48 13.33
N SER A 91 -16.32 19.33 12.01
CA SER A 91 -15.35 18.45 11.35
C SER A 91 -14.86 19.04 10.04
N ASP A 92 -13.68 18.59 9.61
CA ASP A 92 -13.10 18.89 8.31
C ASP A 92 -13.01 17.60 7.48
N THR A 93 -13.30 17.69 6.19
CA THR A 93 -13.25 16.54 5.27
C THR A 93 -12.03 16.66 4.36
N TYR A 94 -11.26 15.59 4.27
CA TYR A 94 -10.08 15.50 3.44
C TYR A 94 -10.22 14.40 2.39
N TYR A 95 -9.58 14.61 1.25
CA TYR A 95 -9.58 13.72 0.10
C TYR A 95 -8.14 13.33 -0.25
N GLN A 96 -7.89 12.02 -0.38
CA GLN A 96 -6.59 11.47 -0.81
C GLN A 96 -6.81 10.41 -1.89
N TYR A 97 -7.29 10.86 -3.04
CA TYR A 97 -7.48 9.99 -4.20
C TYR A 97 -6.15 9.63 -4.82
N CYS A 98 -5.86 8.33 -4.89
CA CYS A 98 -4.68 7.80 -5.54
C CYS A 98 -5.00 7.32 -6.95
N THR A 99 -4.01 7.40 -7.85
CA THR A 99 -4.15 6.94 -9.23
C THR A 99 -4.20 5.42 -9.29
N SER A 100 -5.23 4.89 -9.92
CA SER A 100 -5.29 3.48 -10.29
C SER A 100 -4.40 3.26 -11.53
N ILE A 101 -3.37 2.44 -11.39
CA ILE A 101 -2.49 2.05 -12.50
C ILE A 101 -2.89 0.67 -13.03
N PRO A 102 -2.53 0.32 -14.28
CA PRO A 102 -2.74 -1.03 -14.78
C PRO A 102 -2.09 -2.08 -13.89
N ILE A 103 -2.71 -3.25 -13.81
CA ILE A 103 -2.17 -4.39 -13.05
C ILE A 103 -0.82 -4.82 -13.61
N GLY A 104 0.00 -5.48 -12.78
CA GLY A 104 1.37 -5.86 -13.13
C GLY A 104 1.47 -6.62 -14.46
N TRP A 105 0.56 -7.56 -14.69
CA TRP A 105 0.51 -8.30 -15.95
C TRP A 105 0.30 -7.39 -17.17
N SER A 106 -0.65 -6.44 -17.09
CA SER A 106 -0.88 -5.48 -18.19
C SER A 106 0.32 -4.58 -18.42
N LEU A 107 0.97 -4.11 -17.36
CA LEU A 107 2.19 -3.30 -17.47
C LEU A 107 3.31 -4.06 -18.19
N ALA A 108 3.51 -5.35 -17.85
CA ALA A 108 4.53 -6.18 -18.47
C ALA A 108 4.30 -6.38 -19.99
N GLN A 109 3.04 -6.39 -20.43
CA GLN A 109 2.68 -6.51 -21.85
C GLN A 109 3.07 -5.30 -22.70
N SER A 110 3.39 -4.17 -22.07
CA SER A 110 3.89 -3.00 -22.80
C SER A 110 5.31 -3.20 -23.35
N TRP A 111 6.09 -4.12 -22.80
CA TRP A 111 7.50 -4.36 -23.11
C TRP A 111 8.38 -3.11 -23.00
N SER A 112 7.92 -2.07 -22.29
CA SER A 112 8.62 -0.80 -22.14
C SER A 112 9.08 -0.55 -20.69
N PRO A 113 10.34 -0.76 -20.38
CA PRO A 113 10.91 -0.36 -19.08
C PRO A 113 10.74 1.14 -18.80
N GLU A 114 10.77 1.98 -19.82
CA GLU A 114 10.62 3.44 -19.70
C GLU A 114 9.21 3.81 -19.23
N LEU A 115 8.19 3.12 -19.78
CA LEU A 115 6.81 3.29 -19.32
C LEU A 115 6.66 2.87 -17.85
N LEU A 116 7.22 1.71 -17.49
CA LEU A 116 7.16 1.23 -16.11
C LEU A 116 7.88 2.17 -15.14
N GLU A 117 9.03 2.71 -15.53
CA GLU A 117 9.75 3.70 -14.73
C GLU A 117 8.94 5.00 -14.55
N SER A 118 8.25 5.44 -15.61
CA SER A 118 7.35 6.59 -15.53
C SER A 118 6.18 6.35 -14.57
N VAL A 119 5.60 5.15 -14.61
CA VAL A 119 4.56 4.72 -13.64
C VAL A 119 5.11 4.70 -12.22
N GLY A 120 6.32 4.17 -12.01
CA GLY A 120 6.99 4.22 -10.71
C GLY A 120 7.19 5.65 -10.21
N THR A 121 7.58 6.57 -11.10
CA THR A 121 7.74 7.99 -10.77
C THR A 121 6.42 8.64 -10.35
N LEU A 122 5.32 8.30 -11.03
CA LEU A 122 3.98 8.76 -10.64
C LEU A 122 3.65 8.30 -9.21
N ILE A 123 3.83 7.02 -8.91
CA ILE A 123 3.59 6.48 -7.57
C ILE A 123 4.49 7.17 -6.53
N GLY A 124 5.78 7.36 -6.82
CA GLY A 124 6.70 8.06 -5.90
C GLY A 124 6.25 9.48 -5.59
N ARG A 125 5.69 10.20 -6.57
CA ARG A 125 5.11 11.54 -6.36
C ARG A 125 3.86 11.49 -5.48
N GLU A 126 2.97 10.54 -5.69
CA GLU A 126 1.80 10.35 -4.82
C GLU A 126 2.20 9.96 -3.40
N MET A 127 3.19 9.07 -3.24
CA MET A 127 3.77 8.77 -1.93
C MET A 127 4.28 10.03 -1.23
N ALA A 128 4.93 10.92 -1.96
CA ALA A 128 5.39 12.19 -1.40
C ALA A 128 4.23 13.10 -1.00
N ALA A 129 3.19 13.20 -1.82
CA ALA A 129 2.02 14.03 -1.57
C ALA A 129 1.21 13.54 -0.35
N PHE A 130 1.09 12.22 -0.16
CA PHE A 130 0.29 11.62 0.93
C PHE A 130 1.11 11.20 2.14
N GLY A 131 2.41 11.47 2.17
CA GLY A 131 3.25 11.16 3.33
C GLY A 131 3.60 9.69 3.51
N VAL A 132 3.51 8.87 2.46
CA VAL A 132 3.91 7.46 2.48
C VAL A 132 5.41 7.35 2.21
N ASP A 133 6.12 6.52 2.96
CA ASP A 133 7.57 6.32 2.83
C ASP A 133 7.93 5.03 2.08
N LEU A 134 7.20 3.93 2.34
CA LEU A 134 7.41 2.65 1.67
C LEU A 134 6.13 2.18 0.97
N TRP A 135 6.26 1.83 -0.28
CA TRP A 135 5.20 1.16 -1.03
C TRP A 135 5.38 -0.36 -0.97
N LEU A 136 4.33 -1.09 -0.56
CA LEU A 136 4.32 -2.55 -0.52
C LEU A 136 4.10 -3.13 -1.91
N ALA A 137 4.99 -2.81 -2.81
CA ALA A 137 5.07 -3.17 -4.22
C ALA A 137 6.49 -2.84 -4.73
N PRO A 138 6.89 -3.19 -5.96
CA PRO A 138 6.11 -3.95 -6.95
C PRO A 138 5.86 -5.39 -6.53
N ALA A 139 4.74 -5.94 -7.00
CA ALA A 139 4.45 -7.35 -6.81
C ALA A 139 5.10 -8.16 -7.93
N LEU A 140 6.00 -9.05 -7.54
CA LEU A 140 6.62 -10.00 -8.44
C LEU A 140 6.62 -11.38 -7.78
N ASN A 141 6.21 -12.33 -8.53
CA ASN A 141 6.36 -13.76 -8.32
C ASN A 141 6.22 -14.38 -9.71
N ILE A 142 6.77 -15.54 -9.92
CA ILE A 142 6.65 -16.19 -11.21
C ILE A 142 5.25 -16.81 -11.34
N HIS A 143 4.59 -16.62 -12.49
CA HIS A 143 3.32 -17.28 -12.83
C HIS A 143 3.53 -18.77 -13.03
N ARG A 144 3.88 -19.49 -11.99
CA ARG A 144 4.18 -20.92 -12.07
C ARG A 144 2.91 -21.76 -12.15
N ASN A 145 1.91 -21.44 -11.33
CA ASN A 145 0.61 -22.08 -11.36
C ASN A 145 -0.40 -21.10 -11.98
N PRO A 146 -1.00 -21.42 -13.15
CA PRO A 146 -1.96 -20.53 -13.80
C PRO A 146 -3.24 -20.31 -12.98
N LEU A 147 -3.54 -21.19 -12.03
CA LEU A 147 -4.70 -21.09 -11.14
C LEU A 147 -4.42 -20.24 -9.89
N CYS A 148 -3.21 -19.71 -9.71
CA CYS A 148 -2.92 -18.83 -8.59
C CYS A 148 -3.74 -17.55 -8.68
N GLY A 149 -4.60 -17.30 -7.67
CA GLY A 149 -5.51 -16.16 -7.65
C GLY A 149 -4.83 -14.78 -7.60
N ARG A 150 -3.51 -14.74 -7.37
CA ARG A 150 -2.74 -13.49 -7.33
C ARG A 150 -1.87 -13.24 -8.56
N ASN A 151 -1.95 -14.07 -9.59
CA ASN A 151 -1.17 -13.87 -10.82
C ASN A 151 -1.45 -12.51 -11.49
N PHE A 152 -2.64 -11.95 -11.33
CA PHE A 152 -3.01 -10.66 -11.93
C PHE A 152 -2.08 -9.51 -11.50
N GLU A 153 -1.53 -9.54 -10.29
CA GLU A 153 -0.65 -8.50 -9.78
C GLU A 153 0.84 -8.73 -10.09
N TYR A 154 1.19 -9.91 -10.61
CA TYR A 154 2.56 -10.26 -10.98
C TYR A 154 2.81 -9.99 -12.47
N TYR A 155 4.08 -9.89 -12.87
CA TYR A 155 4.44 -9.46 -14.21
C TYR A 155 4.45 -10.59 -15.24
N SER A 156 5.08 -11.74 -14.94
CA SER A 156 5.32 -12.78 -15.94
C SER A 156 5.63 -14.14 -15.29
N GLU A 157 5.56 -15.19 -16.12
CA GLU A 157 6.16 -16.51 -15.80
C GLU A 157 7.68 -16.50 -15.98
N ASP A 158 8.22 -15.58 -16.76
CA ASP A 158 9.64 -15.42 -17.02
C ASP A 158 10.30 -14.56 -15.92
N PRO A 159 11.30 -15.10 -15.20
CA PRO A 159 11.98 -14.36 -14.12
C PRO A 159 12.76 -13.15 -14.63
N LEU A 160 13.26 -13.17 -15.88
CA LEU A 160 13.99 -12.05 -16.44
C LEU A 160 13.05 -10.87 -16.70
N ILE A 161 11.88 -11.14 -17.31
CA ILE A 161 10.84 -10.12 -17.55
C ILE A 161 10.36 -9.56 -16.21
N SER A 162 10.00 -10.42 -15.27
CA SER A 162 9.54 -10.00 -13.94
C SER A 162 10.57 -9.13 -13.23
N GLY A 163 11.84 -9.52 -13.27
CA GLY A 163 12.94 -8.75 -12.67
C GLY A 163 13.17 -7.39 -13.35
N LYS A 164 13.11 -7.32 -14.67
CA LYS A 164 13.27 -6.07 -15.43
C LYS A 164 12.12 -5.10 -15.16
N CYS A 165 10.87 -5.59 -15.14
CA CYS A 165 9.69 -4.79 -14.80
C CYS A 165 9.78 -4.24 -13.38
N ALA A 166 10.06 -5.10 -12.42
CA ALA A 166 10.19 -4.68 -11.01
C ALA A 166 11.33 -3.67 -10.81
N ALA A 167 12.47 -3.86 -11.48
CA ALA A 167 13.58 -2.93 -11.42
C ALA A 167 13.22 -1.55 -11.99
N ALA A 168 12.48 -1.50 -13.11
CA ALA A 168 12.05 -0.25 -13.73
C ALA A 168 11.11 0.53 -12.81
N ILE A 169 10.07 -0.11 -12.30
CA ILE A 169 9.13 0.48 -11.32
C ILE A 169 9.89 0.99 -10.09
N THR A 170 10.80 0.19 -9.56
CA THR A 170 11.60 0.56 -8.38
C THR A 170 12.43 1.81 -8.62
N ARG A 171 13.13 1.90 -9.77
CA ARG A 171 13.88 3.11 -10.12
C ARG A 171 12.98 4.34 -10.19
N GLY A 172 11.81 4.21 -10.79
CA GLY A 172 10.83 5.28 -10.86
C GLY A 172 10.41 5.79 -9.49
N VAL A 173 10.01 4.89 -8.58
CA VAL A 173 9.62 5.26 -7.21
C VAL A 173 10.79 5.92 -6.47
N GLN A 174 11.97 5.32 -6.53
CA GLN A 174 13.16 5.80 -5.81
C GLN A 174 13.79 7.06 -6.42
N SER A 175 13.36 7.48 -7.61
CA SER A 175 13.70 8.80 -8.14
C SER A 175 13.11 9.94 -7.30
N CYS A 176 12.08 9.65 -6.51
CA CYS A 176 11.51 10.55 -5.53
C CYS A 176 12.24 10.38 -4.19
N SER A 177 12.88 11.46 -3.72
CA SER A 177 13.71 11.44 -2.52
C SER A 177 12.96 10.89 -1.29
N GLY A 178 13.62 9.97 -0.58
CA GLY A 178 13.09 9.36 0.66
C GLY A 178 11.94 8.38 0.46
N LYS A 179 11.67 7.96 -0.79
CA LYS A 179 10.66 6.95 -1.09
C LYS A 179 11.30 5.61 -1.42
N GLY A 180 10.67 4.53 -0.96
CA GLY A 180 11.17 3.19 -1.16
C GLY A 180 10.07 2.20 -1.54
N VAL A 181 10.49 1.00 -1.91
CA VAL A 181 9.62 -0.11 -2.29
C VAL A 181 9.89 -1.34 -1.43
N THR A 182 8.89 -2.17 -1.30
CA THR A 182 9.00 -3.49 -0.68
C THR A 182 8.56 -4.52 -1.70
N ILE A 183 9.53 -5.11 -2.39
CA ILE A 183 9.29 -6.13 -3.41
C ILE A 183 8.60 -7.34 -2.77
N LYS A 184 7.45 -7.74 -3.30
CA LYS A 184 6.64 -8.85 -2.80
C LYS A 184 6.10 -9.71 -3.96
N HIS A 185 5.78 -10.94 -3.79
CA HIS A 185 6.10 -11.81 -2.67
C HIS A 185 7.31 -12.67 -3.02
N PHE A 186 8.46 -12.10 -2.87
CA PHE A 186 9.72 -12.79 -3.14
C PHE A 186 10.06 -13.70 -1.93
N ALA A 187 9.90 -15.04 -2.03
CA ALA A 187 9.56 -15.79 -3.23
C ALA A 187 8.54 -16.88 -2.86
N ALA A 188 8.13 -17.68 -3.85
CA ALA A 188 7.34 -18.90 -3.68
C ALA A 188 5.84 -18.69 -3.35
N ASN A 189 5.27 -17.52 -3.62
CA ASN A 189 3.81 -17.33 -3.58
C ASN A 189 3.16 -17.76 -4.91
N SER A 190 3.35 -19.03 -5.28
CA SER A 190 2.90 -19.57 -6.56
C SER A 190 1.49 -20.15 -6.51
N GLN A 191 0.87 -20.21 -5.34
CA GLN A 191 -0.49 -20.68 -5.10
C GLN A 191 -1.09 -20.01 -3.88
N GLU A 192 -2.42 -19.90 -3.83
CA GLU A 192 -3.15 -19.41 -2.67
C GLU A 192 -3.71 -20.56 -1.82
N ASP A 193 -4.00 -21.69 -2.43
CA ASP A 193 -4.49 -22.87 -1.71
C ASP A 193 -3.44 -23.37 -0.72
N ASN A 194 -3.87 -23.53 0.54
CA ASN A 194 -3.03 -23.98 1.65
C ASN A 194 -1.76 -23.16 1.90
N ARG A 195 -1.69 -21.90 1.47
CA ARG A 195 -0.46 -21.11 1.55
C ARG A 195 0.12 -20.96 2.96
N TYR A 196 -0.70 -21.10 4.01
CA TYR A 196 -0.24 -21.09 5.40
C TYR A 196 0.30 -22.44 5.89
N PHE A 197 0.07 -23.51 5.12
CA PHE A 197 0.41 -24.87 5.51
C PHE A 197 1.24 -25.59 4.44
N SER A 198 1.63 -24.90 3.37
CA SER A 198 2.46 -25.47 2.31
C SER A 198 3.95 -25.38 2.66
N ASN A 199 4.71 -26.39 2.25
CA ASN A 199 6.16 -26.36 2.28
C ASN A 199 6.70 -26.09 0.87
N SER A 200 7.70 -25.22 0.78
CA SER A 200 8.50 -25.00 -0.44
C SER A 200 9.80 -25.77 -0.33
N HIS A 201 10.06 -26.63 -1.31
CA HIS A 201 11.31 -27.39 -1.43
C HIS A 201 12.09 -26.93 -2.65
#